data_d13bed9aafb1a69543094974ce940a87
#
_entry.id   d13bed9aafb1a69543094974ce940a87
#
_cell.length_a   1.000
_cell.length_b   1.000
_cell.length_c   1.000
_cell.angle_alpha   90.00
_cell.angle_beta   90.00
_cell.angle_gamma   90.00
#
_symmetry.space_group_name_H-M   'P 1'
#
loop_
_entity.id
_entity.type
_entity.pdbx_description
1 polymer ?
#
loop_
_entity_poly.entity_id
_entity_poly.type
_entity_poly.pdbx_seq_one_letter_code
_entity_poly.pdbx_strand_id
1 'polypeptide(L)'
;MNGIGLCAIFSRQGDWAFDYALSLARHYQTKLNIFHFLESPYMLRRDVVFVDSEKKVTAPVTPDLIAKKDKEMREMFDERLGDYVEVGFRLCEGNDEWELRKCFKKGDYEVLVIGYKAKGADFGGTTTIEAFAAKFKGPLVLVGPDAADAFYVNEHAEKRINDLMIPDGKWKRIGA
;
A
#
# COMPACT_ATOMS: atom_id res chain seq x y z
N MET A 1 2.89 -18.53 -2.04
CA MET A 1 2.66 -17.16 -1.54
C MET A 1 1.18 -17.02 -1.20
N ASN A 2 0.83 -16.57 0.01
CA ASN A 2 -0.56 -16.62 0.51
C ASN A 2 -1.32 -15.29 0.33
N GLY A 3 -0.67 -14.25 -0.13
CA GLY A 3 -1.32 -12.98 -0.42
C GLY A 3 -0.31 -11.86 -0.66
N ILE A 4 -0.73 -10.86 -1.41
CA ILE A 4 0.00 -9.62 -1.67
C ILE A 4 -0.78 -8.48 -1.02
N GLY A 5 -0.11 -7.67 -0.22
CA GLY A 5 -0.64 -6.41 0.28
C GLY A 5 -0.22 -5.25 -0.63
N LEU A 6 -1.15 -4.41 -1.04
CA LEU A 6 -0.88 -3.19 -1.76
C LEU A 6 -1.37 -1.99 -0.93
N CYS A 7 -0.46 -1.12 -0.55
CA CYS A 7 -0.83 0.18 -0.03
C CYS A 7 -1.06 1.11 -1.22
N ALA A 8 -2.33 1.32 -1.55
CA ALA A 8 -2.72 2.10 -2.71
C ALA A 8 -2.68 3.60 -2.39
N ILE A 9 -1.88 4.32 -3.16
CA ILE A 9 -1.91 5.77 -3.21
C ILE A 9 -2.56 6.14 -4.55
N PHE A 10 -3.61 6.96 -4.51
CA PHE A 10 -4.27 7.46 -5.73
C PHE A 10 -3.39 8.50 -6.43
N SER A 11 -2.25 8.04 -6.93
CA SER A 11 -1.28 8.85 -7.66
C SER A 11 -0.60 7.97 -8.71
N ARG A 12 0.17 8.58 -9.58
CA ARG A 12 0.94 7.84 -10.59
C ARG A 12 1.86 6.78 -9.96
N GLN A 13 2.44 7.07 -8.80
CA GLN A 13 3.26 6.12 -8.05
C GLN A 13 2.43 4.93 -7.54
N GLY A 14 1.22 5.20 -7.08
CA GLY A 14 0.27 4.15 -6.71
C GLY A 14 -0.08 3.26 -7.89
N ASP A 15 -0.18 3.83 -9.09
CA ASP A 15 -0.44 3.07 -10.32
C ASP A 15 0.68 2.07 -10.62
N TRP A 16 1.93 2.45 -10.50
CA TRP A 16 3.05 1.54 -10.72
C TRP A 16 3.09 0.42 -9.67
N ALA A 17 2.87 0.77 -8.42
CA ALA A 17 2.78 -0.21 -7.34
C ALA A 17 1.61 -1.17 -7.57
N PHE A 18 0.49 -0.67 -8.07
CA PHE A 18 -0.67 -1.49 -8.41
C PHE A 18 -0.34 -2.50 -9.52
N ASP A 19 0.24 -2.05 -10.62
CA ASP A 19 0.56 -2.92 -11.76
C ASP A 19 1.54 -4.04 -11.35
N TYR A 20 2.55 -3.69 -10.57
CA TYR A 20 3.49 -4.68 -10.04
C TYR A 20 2.81 -5.65 -9.07
N ALA A 21 2.03 -5.17 -8.11
CA ALA A 21 1.34 -6.02 -7.14
C ALA A 21 0.34 -6.96 -7.81
N LEU A 22 -0.40 -6.47 -8.81
CA LEU A 22 -1.34 -7.27 -9.60
C LEU A 22 -0.61 -8.34 -10.42
N SER A 23 0.50 -7.97 -11.07
CA SER A 23 1.33 -8.93 -11.82
C SER A 23 1.85 -10.05 -10.93
N LEU A 24 2.32 -9.69 -9.73
CA LEU A 24 2.80 -10.65 -8.74
C LEU A 24 1.66 -11.57 -8.24
N ALA A 25 0.49 -10.98 -7.96
CA ALA A 25 -0.69 -11.74 -7.52
C ALA A 25 -1.19 -12.71 -8.60
N ARG A 26 -1.21 -12.30 -9.87
CA ARG A 26 -1.54 -13.16 -11.02
C ARG A 26 -0.54 -14.31 -11.18
N HIS A 27 0.76 -14.02 -11.08
CA HIS A 27 1.80 -15.04 -11.21
C HIS A 27 1.66 -16.15 -10.16
N TYR A 28 1.41 -15.77 -8.92
CA TYR A 28 1.27 -16.72 -7.81
C TYR A 28 -0.17 -17.21 -7.59
N GLN A 29 -1.12 -16.73 -8.38
CA GLN A 29 -2.56 -17.06 -8.24
C GLN A 29 -3.03 -16.86 -6.80
N THR A 30 -2.71 -15.71 -6.21
CA THR A 30 -2.94 -15.42 -4.80
C THR A 30 -3.71 -14.11 -4.60
N LYS A 31 -4.32 -13.96 -3.44
CA LYS A 31 -5.15 -12.81 -3.14
C LYS A 31 -4.36 -11.49 -3.15
N LEU A 32 -4.88 -10.48 -3.84
CA LEU A 32 -4.43 -9.10 -3.78
C LEU A 32 -5.28 -8.34 -2.76
N ASN A 33 -4.68 -7.93 -1.66
CA ASN A 33 -5.33 -7.11 -0.64
C ASN A 33 -4.94 -5.65 -0.82
N ILE A 34 -5.88 -4.83 -1.26
CA ILE A 34 -5.68 -3.40 -1.51
C ILE A 34 -6.10 -2.62 -0.26
N PHE A 35 -5.14 -1.94 0.35
CA PHE A 35 -5.33 -1.06 1.49
C PHE A 35 -5.42 0.37 1.02
N HIS A 36 -6.52 1.03 1.36
CA HIS A 36 -6.68 2.46 1.18
C HIS A 36 -6.84 3.13 2.54
N PHE A 37 -6.05 4.15 2.77
CA PHE A 37 -6.10 4.93 3.98
C PHE A 37 -6.83 6.23 3.73
N LEU A 38 -7.81 6.53 4.57
CA LEU A 38 -8.40 7.85 4.59
C LEU A 38 -7.33 8.85 5.06
N GLU A 39 -7.17 9.93 4.33
CA GLU A 39 -6.33 11.03 4.77
C GLU A 39 -6.91 11.62 6.05
N SER A 40 -6.41 11.14 7.17
CA SER A 40 -6.72 11.70 8.47
C SER A 40 -5.49 12.42 8.99
N PRO A 41 -5.50 13.75 9.10
CA PRO A 41 -4.36 14.47 9.62
C PRO A 41 -4.12 14.23 11.11
N TYR A 42 -5.12 13.69 11.83
CA TYR A 42 -5.00 13.48 13.27
C TYR A 42 -5.84 12.31 13.76
N MET A 43 -5.21 11.29 14.30
CA MET A 43 -5.85 10.39 15.23
C MET A 43 -5.96 11.07 16.59
N LEU A 44 -6.94 11.89 16.78
CA LEU A 44 -7.32 12.35 18.11
C LEU A 44 -8.36 11.38 18.67
N ARG A 45 -7.86 10.41 19.45
CA ARG A 45 -8.56 9.68 20.53
C ARG A 45 -9.96 9.16 20.25
N ARG A 46 -10.52 8.74 19.32
CA ARG A 46 -11.86 8.23 19.02
C ARG A 46 -12.60 8.95 17.90
N ASP A 47 -12.23 10.16 17.60
CA ASP A 47 -12.86 10.91 16.53
C ASP A 47 -11.90 10.90 15.34
N VAL A 48 -12.09 9.92 14.46
CA VAL A 48 -11.38 9.91 13.18
C VAL A 48 -11.94 11.05 12.34
N VAL A 49 -11.08 11.93 11.91
CA VAL A 49 -11.45 13.10 11.12
C VAL A 49 -10.93 12.91 9.70
N PHE A 50 -11.83 12.98 8.73
CA PHE A 50 -11.48 12.95 7.33
C PHE A 50 -11.19 14.38 6.84
N VAL A 51 -10.07 14.55 6.13
CA VAL A 51 -9.78 15.81 5.43
C VAL A 51 -10.16 15.65 3.97
N ASP A 52 -11.17 16.38 3.57
CA ASP A 52 -11.46 16.58 2.16
C ASP A 52 -10.47 17.62 1.62
N SER A 53 -9.44 17.14 0.93
CA SER A 53 -8.37 17.97 0.39
C SER A 53 -8.85 18.99 -0.64
N GLU A 54 -9.95 18.71 -1.33
CA GLU A 54 -10.55 19.64 -2.29
C GLU A 54 -11.27 20.79 -1.60
N LYS A 55 -11.90 20.51 -0.48
CA LYS A 55 -12.70 21.49 0.28
C LYS A 55 -11.97 22.12 1.46
N LYS A 56 -10.81 21.61 1.83
CA LYS A 56 -10.07 21.98 3.06
C LYS A 56 -10.93 21.93 4.34
N VAL A 57 -11.92 21.06 4.34
CA VAL A 57 -12.85 20.89 5.45
C VAL A 57 -12.57 19.58 6.15
N THR A 58 -12.50 19.61 7.46
CA THR A 58 -12.45 18.40 8.29
C THR A 58 -13.87 17.97 8.60
N ALA A 59 -14.19 16.71 8.31
CA ALA A 59 -15.48 16.12 8.60
C ALA A 59 -15.31 14.84 9.45
N PRO A 60 -16.24 14.52 10.34
CA PRO A 60 -16.20 13.26 11.07
C PRO A 60 -16.36 12.09 10.08
N VAL A 61 -15.63 11.00 10.33
CA VAL A 61 -15.81 9.76 9.57
C VAL A 61 -17.11 9.10 9.99
N THR A 62 -18.05 9.04 9.06
CA THR A 62 -19.34 8.40 9.25
C THR A 62 -19.40 7.07 8.48
N PRO A 63 -20.29 6.13 8.86
CA PRO A 63 -20.50 4.90 8.10
C PRO A 63 -20.85 5.16 6.63
N ASP A 64 -21.61 6.20 6.33
CA ASP A 64 -21.97 6.58 4.96
C ASP A 64 -20.75 7.04 4.16
N LEU A 65 -19.84 7.80 4.78
CA LEU A 65 -18.58 8.20 4.15
C LEU A 65 -17.71 6.98 3.85
N ILE A 66 -17.61 6.03 4.78
CA ILE A 66 -16.86 4.79 4.60
C ILE A 66 -17.41 3.99 3.41
N ALA A 67 -18.75 3.80 3.37
CA ALA A 67 -19.42 3.08 2.28
C ALA A 67 -19.21 3.76 0.93
N LYS A 68 -19.26 5.11 0.90
CA LYS A 68 -18.99 5.89 -0.31
C LYS A 68 -17.54 5.70 -0.78
N LYS A 69 -16.58 5.80 0.12
CA LYS A 69 -15.15 5.64 -0.21
C LYS A 69 -14.80 4.20 -0.63
N ASP A 70 -15.39 3.20 0.01
CA ASP A 70 -15.23 1.80 -0.40
C ASP A 70 -15.75 1.59 -1.84
N LYS A 71 -16.91 2.16 -2.17
CA LYS A 71 -17.46 2.09 -3.51
C LYS A 71 -16.56 2.80 -4.53
N GLU A 72 -16.14 4.04 -4.26
CA GLU A 72 -15.23 4.80 -5.13
C GLU A 72 -13.92 4.04 -5.38
N MET A 73 -13.36 3.41 -4.35
CA MET A 73 -12.15 2.62 -4.45
C MET A 73 -12.34 1.39 -5.35
N ARG A 74 -13.45 0.66 -5.18
CA ARG A 74 -13.76 -0.50 -6.03
C ARG A 74 -13.91 -0.09 -7.48
N GLU A 75 -14.72 0.93 -7.76
CA GLU A 75 -14.93 1.45 -9.12
C GLU A 75 -13.62 1.90 -9.79
N MET A 76 -12.70 2.50 -9.03
CA MET A 76 -11.41 2.95 -9.54
C MET A 76 -10.50 1.79 -10.00
N PHE A 77 -10.54 0.67 -9.31
CA PHE A 77 -9.67 -0.47 -9.63
C PHE A 77 -10.32 -1.51 -10.53
N ASP A 78 -11.65 -1.52 -10.67
CA ASP A 78 -12.38 -2.54 -11.44
C ASP A 78 -11.85 -2.68 -12.89
N GLU A 79 -11.69 -1.56 -13.58
CA GLU A 79 -11.20 -1.55 -14.96
C GLU A 79 -9.79 -2.12 -15.09
N ARG A 80 -8.93 -1.82 -14.11
CA ARG A 80 -7.52 -2.25 -14.10
C ARG A 80 -7.34 -3.69 -13.63
N LEU A 81 -8.21 -4.18 -12.77
CA LEU A 81 -8.24 -5.57 -12.32
C LEU A 81 -8.64 -6.51 -13.46
N GLY A 82 -9.53 -6.05 -14.36
CA GLY A 82 -10.03 -6.83 -15.48
C GLY A 82 -10.71 -8.11 -14.98
N ASP A 83 -10.19 -9.25 -15.38
CA ASP A 83 -10.69 -10.57 -15.02
C ASP A 83 -10.17 -11.11 -13.66
N TYR A 84 -9.34 -10.37 -12.96
CA TYR A 84 -8.78 -10.83 -11.70
C TYR A 84 -9.76 -10.66 -10.54
N VAL A 85 -10.24 -11.81 -10.01
CA VAL A 85 -11.31 -11.87 -9.01
C VAL A 85 -10.83 -12.06 -7.56
N GLU A 86 -9.59 -12.53 -7.37
CA GLU A 86 -9.01 -12.77 -6.04
C GLU A 86 -8.51 -11.46 -5.41
N VAL A 87 -9.43 -10.54 -5.15
CA VAL A 87 -9.13 -9.21 -4.63
C VAL A 87 -9.89 -8.95 -3.34
N GLY A 88 -9.22 -8.36 -2.37
CA GLY A 88 -9.81 -7.80 -1.16
C GLY A 88 -9.53 -6.32 -1.06
N PHE A 89 -10.57 -5.54 -0.84
CA PHE A 89 -10.44 -4.10 -0.57
C PHE A 89 -10.57 -3.85 0.92
N ARG A 90 -9.71 -3.02 1.46
CA ARG A 90 -9.73 -2.63 2.86
C ARG A 90 -9.57 -1.12 2.99
N LEU A 91 -10.62 -0.48 3.41
CA LEU A 91 -10.58 0.91 3.83
C LEU A 91 -10.08 0.96 5.28
N CYS A 92 -9.02 1.70 5.53
CA CYS A 92 -8.42 1.85 6.85
C CYS A 92 -8.68 3.26 7.39
N GLU A 93 -9.19 3.31 8.62
CA GLU A 93 -9.36 4.53 9.38
C GLU A 93 -8.24 4.61 10.41
N GLY A 94 -7.29 5.51 10.24
CA GLY A 94 -6.30 5.75 11.27
C GLY A 94 -4.87 5.40 10.91
N ASN A 95 -4.08 4.88 11.87
CA ASN A 95 -2.64 4.70 11.71
C ASN A 95 -2.29 3.59 10.71
N ASP A 96 -1.83 3.99 9.56
CA ASP A 96 -1.49 3.13 8.42
C ASP A 96 -0.45 2.08 8.82
N GLU A 97 0.58 2.51 9.51
CA GLU A 97 1.67 1.63 9.96
C GLU A 97 1.15 0.50 10.85
N TRP A 98 0.27 0.83 11.78
CA TRP A 98 -0.30 -0.14 12.71
C TRP A 98 -1.21 -1.16 12.01
N GLU A 99 -2.09 -0.69 11.13
CA GLU A 99 -3.01 -1.56 10.38
C GLU A 99 -2.25 -2.50 9.46
N LEU A 100 -1.25 -2.00 8.72
CA LEU A 100 -0.42 -2.84 7.86
C LEU A 100 0.31 -3.92 8.67
N ARG A 101 0.92 -3.55 9.80
CA ARG A 101 1.60 -4.53 10.67
C ARG A 101 0.65 -5.56 11.26
N LYS A 102 -0.55 -5.15 11.65
CA LYS A 102 -1.59 -6.03 12.19
C LYS A 102 -2.05 -7.05 11.16
N CYS A 103 -2.33 -6.61 9.93
CA CYS A 103 -2.74 -7.50 8.84
C CYS A 103 -1.63 -8.47 8.44
N PHE A 104 -0.38 -8.01 8.40
CA PHE A 104 0.76 -8.89 8.18
C PHE A 104 0.87 -9.99 9.26
N LYS A 105 0.76 -9.62 10.53
CA LYS A 105 0.80 -10.59 11.64
C LYS A 105 -0.36 -11.59 11.60
N LYS A 106 -1.50 -11.21 11.05
CA LYS A 106 -2.65 -12.12 10.85
C LYS A 106 -2.49 -13.06 9.66
N GLY A 107 -1.49 -12.83 8.80
CA GLY A 107 -1.30 -13.58 7.58
C GLY A 107 -2.22 -13.16 6.43
N ASP A 108 -2.80 -11.96 6.48
CA ASP A 108 -3.64 -11.44 5.40
C ASP A 108 -2.82 -11.23 4.11
N TYR A 109 -1.51 -11.07 4.23
CA TYR A 109 -0.56 -11.04 3.12
C TYR A 109 0.86 -11.42 3.59
N GLU A 110 1.71 -11.81 2.65
CA GLU A 110 3.12 -12.17 2.90
C GLU A 110 4.11 -11.13 2.38
N VAL A 111 3.74 -10.36 1.38
CA VAL A 111 4.56 -9.31 0.78
C VAL A 111 3.74 -8.02 0.75
N LEU A 112 4.37 -6.91 1.14
CA LEU A 112 3.77 -5.58 1.06
C LEU A 112 4.40 -4.79 -0.08
N VAL A 113 3.57 -4.26 -0.95
CA VAL A 113 3.95 -3.37 -2.04
C VAL A 113 3.43 -1.96 -1.76
N ILE A 114 4.27 -0.97 -1.89
CA ILE A 114 3.92 0.44 -1.65
C ILE A 114 4.47 1.30 -2.79
N GLY A 115 3.68 2.27 -3.25
CA GLY A 115 4.16 3.30 -4.17
C GLY A 115 5.15 4.24 -3.50
N TYR A 116 6.31 4.43 -4.10
CA TYR A 116 7.37 5.30 -3.57
C TYR A 116 7.31 6.67 -4.22
N LYS A 117 6.89 7.66 -3.47
CA LYS A 117 6.68 9.02 -3.98
C LYS A 117 7.99 9.80 -4.10
N ALA A 118 8.74 9.87 -3.01
CA ALA A 118 10.02 10.58 -2.93
C ALA A 118 10.76 10.16 -1.66
N LYS A 119 12.08 10.29 -1.66
CA LYS A 119 12.90 10.06 -0.46
C LYS A 119 12.48 11.00 0.66
N GLY A 120 12.27 10.44 1.86
CA GLY A 120 11.86 11.21 3.04
C GLY A 120 10.39 11.60 3.07
N ALA A 121 9.56 11.11 2.13
CA ALA A 121 8.12 11.35 2.16
C ALA A 121 7.49 10.76 3.43
N ASP A 122 6.57 11.50 4.02
CA ASP A 122 5.83 11.05 5.20
C ASP A 122 4.98 9.82 4.89
N PHE A 123 4.98 8.89 5.83
CA PHE A 123 4.16 7.71 5.82
C PHE A 123 3.42 7.57 7.15
N GLY A 124 2.12 7.79 7.12
CA GLY A 124 1.30 7.73 8.33
C GLY A 124 1.58 8.83 9.38
N GLY A 125 2.11 9.97 8.95
CA GLY A 125 2.22 11.21 9.75
C GLY A 125 3.34 11.28 10.80
N THR A 126 4.07 10.20 11.07
CA THR A 126 5.11 10.18 12.12
C THR A 126 6.43 9.58 11.68
N THR A 127 6.47 8.95 10.53
CA THR A 127 7.67 8.28 10.02
C THR A 127 7.79 8.46 8.52
N THR A 128 9.02 8.36 8.01
CA THR A 128 9.22 8.32 6.56
C THR A 128 8.92 6.92 6.02
N ILE A 129 8.62 6.84 4.74
CA ILE A 129 8.34 5.58 4.07
C ILE A 129 9.53 4.61 4.17
N GLU A 130 10.76 5.12 4.08
CA GLU A 130 11.97 4.31 4.21
C GLU A 130 12.15 3.81 5.66
N ALA A 131 11.89 4.66 6.65
CA ALA A 131 11.98 4.27 8.05
C ALA A 131 10.93 3.20 8.41
N PHE A 132 9.72 3.31 7.86
CA PHE A 132 8.71 2.27 7.97
C PHE A 132 9.18 0.97 7.32
N ALA A 133 9.63 1.05 6.06
CA ALA A 133 10.04 -0.11 5.28
C ALA A 133 11.22 -0.86 5.92
N ALA A 134 12.20 -0.13 6.44
CA ALA A 134 13.35 -0.73 7.15
C ALA A 134 12.96 -1.48 8.44
N LYS A 135 11.90 -1.02 9.12
CA LYS A 135 11.41 -1.62 10.38
C LYS A 135 10.31 -2.66 10.17
N PHE A 136 9.82 -2.81 8.97
CA PHE A 136 8.77 -3.78 8.66
C PHE A 136 9.32 -5.20 8.75
N LYS A 137 8.59 -6.10 9.41
CA LYS A 137 9.05 -7.46 9.74
C LYS A 137 8.83 -8.50 8.63
N GLY A 138 8.24 -8.09 7.53
CA GLY A 138 8.03 -8.93 6.35
C GLY A 138 8.70 -8.38 5.10
N PRO A 139 8.66 -9.09 4.00
CA PRO A 139 9.09 -8.59 2.70
C PRO A 139 8.31 -7.35 2.30
N LEU A 140 9.01 -6.26 1.95
CA LEU A 140 8.42 -5.02 1.52
C LEU A 140 9.16 -4.47 0.29
N VAL A 141 8.38 -4.08 -0.71
CA VAL A 141 8.87 -3.49 -1.96
C VAL A 141 8.28 -2.10 -2.12
N LEU A 142 9.14 -1.11 -2.30
CA LEU A 142 8.74 0.22 -2.74
C LEU A 142 8.94 0.32 -4.24
N VAL A 143 7.90 0.68 -4.96
CA VAL A 143 7.95 0.88 -6.40
C VAL A 143 8.15 2.37 -6.66
N GLY A 144 9.30 2.70 -7.17
CA GLY A 144 9.77 4.01 -7.00
C GLY A 144 9.78 4.96 -8.06
N PRO A 145 10.18 6.23 -7.72
CA PRO A 145 9.44 7.44 -8.08
C PRO A 145 9.60 7.84 -9.54
N ASP A 146 10.67 7.45 -10.20
CA ASP A 146 11.03 7.99 -11.51
C ASP A 146 10.80 7.00 -12.65
N ALA A 147 10.58 5.72 -12.32
CA ALA A 147 10.32 4.67 -13.29
C ALA A 147 9.54 3.52 -12.64
N ALA A 148 8.65 2.91 -13.41
CA ALA A 148 7.85 1.76 -12.96
C ALA A 148 8.68 0.51 -12.60
N ASP A 149 9.90 0.46 -13.05
CA ASP A 149 10.87 -0.62 -12.83
C ASP A 149 11.95 -0.28 -11.78
N ALA A 150 11.81 0.84 -11.08
CA ALA A 150 12.69 1.20 -9.98
C ALA A 150 12.16 0.64 -8.66
N PHE A 151 12.83 -0.37 -8.13
CA PHE A 151 12.44 -1.07 -6.93
C PHE A 151 13.38 -0.75 -5.76
N TYR A 152 12.79 -0.53 -4.58
CA TYR A 152 13.55 -0.46 -3.33
C TYR A 152 13.04 -1.56 -2.41
N VAL A 153 13.94 -2.36 -1.87
CA VAL A 153 13.59 -3.56 -1.11
C VAL A 153 14.18 -3.50 0.30
N ASN A 154 13.44 -4.00 1.28
CA ASN A 154 14.00 -4.19 2.61
C ASN A 154 14.76 -5.52 2.70
N GLU A 155 15.41 -5.78 3.85
CA GLU A 155 16.20 -7.00 4.08
C GLU A 155 15.40 -8.30 3.85
N HIS A 156 14.13 -8.30 4.19
CA HIS A 156 13.27 -9.48 4.04
C HIS A 156 12.90 -9.72 2.57
N ALA A 157 12.65 -8.66 1.81
CA ALA A 157 12.38 -8.76 0.38
C ALA A 157 13.64 -9.13 -0.42
N GLU A 158 14.82 -8.61 -0.03
CA GLU A 158 16.09 -8.97 -0.65
C GLU A 158 16.33 -10.49 -0.67
N LYS A 159 16.00 -11.18 0.41
CA LYS A 159 16.11 -12.64 0.52
C LYS A 159 15.14 -13.40 -0.40
N ARG A 160 14.18 -12.73 -0.98
CA ARG A 160 13.10 -13.28 -1.82
C ARG A 160 13.02 -12.63 -3.21
N ILE A 161 14.11 -12.03 -3.69
CA ILE A 161 14.13 -11.27 -4.96
C ILE A 161 13.57 -12.10 -6.12
N ASN A 162 13.97 -13.36 -6.21
CA ASN A 162 13.49 -14.26 -7.28
C ASN A 162 11.98 -14.53 -7.18
N ASP A 163 11.47 -14.71 -5.96
CA ASP A 163 10.03 -14.89 -5.73
C ASP A 163 9.23 -13.63 -6.05
N LEU A 164 9.88 -12.46 -5.93
CA LEU A 164 9.27 -11.16 -6.19
C LEU A 164 9.37 -10.74 -7.67
N MET A 165 9.96 -11.58 -8.51
CA MET A 165 10.13 -11.32 -9.96
C MET A 165 10.82 -9.97 -10.25
N ILE A 166 11.67 -9.50 -9.36
CA ILE A 166 12.40 -8.24 -9.53
C ILE A 166 13.66 -8.54 -10.33
N PRO A 167 13.85 -7.94 -11.52
CA PRO A 167 15.01 -8.18 -12.35
C PRO A 167 16.31 -7.76 -11.66
N ASP A 168 17.37 -8.52 -11.89
CA ASP A 168 18.72 -8.18 -11.44
C ASP A 168 19.13 -6.78 -11.92
N GLY A 169 19.75 -6.00 -11.02
CA GLY A 169 20.20 -4.64 -11.31
C GLY A 169 19.08 -3.58 -11.30
N LYS A 170 17.84 -3.96 -11.07
CA LYS A 170 16.68 -3.05 -11.04
C LYS A 170 16.25 -2.66 -9.63
N TRP A 171 16.93 -3.15 -8.62
CA TRP A 171 16.56 -2.88 -7.23
C TRP A 171 17.71 -2.31 -6.40
N LYS A 172 17.34 -1.61 -5.34
CA LYS A 172 18.26 -1.08 -4.33
C LYS A 172 17.76 -1.43 -2.95
N ARG A 173 18.67 -1.73 -2.05
CA ARG A 173 18.31 -1.97 -0.64
C ARG A 173 17.98 -0.65 0.06
N ILE A 174 16.91 -0.67 0.85
CA ILE A 174 16.49 0.46 1.69
C ILE A 174 17.48 0.56 2.85
N GLY A 175 18.05 1.75 3.05
CA GLY A 175 18.99 2.02 4.14
C GLY A 175 20.44 1.55 3.88
N ALA A 176 20.73 1.20 2.63
CA ALA A 176 22.10 0.94 2.21
C ALA A 176 22.80 2.25 1.77
#